data_e274743e0edf3190a96f003eac2b61b8
#
_entry.id   e274743e0edf3190a96f003eac2b61b8
#
_cell.length_a   1.000
_cell.length_b   1.000
_cell.length_c   1.000
_cell.angle_alpha   90.00
_cell.angle_beta   90.00
_cell.angle_gamma   90.00
#
_symmetry.space_group_name_H-M   'P 1'
#
loop_
_entity.id
_entity.type
_entity.pdbx_description
1 polymer ?
#
loop_
_entity_poly.entity_id
_entity_poly.type
_entity_poly.pdbx_seq_one_letter_code
_entity_poly.pdbx_strand_id
1 'polypeptide(L)'
;YHNLIFLIFRFVKEVFFDANYISITKYEIAQWDTIVMELREFIRKYIEEGNLIITALPEQNKIANEESTADLGPTEEQIVSILEEYIKPAVASDGGNIQFDSYNAENKSVQVILQGACSGCPSSTFTLKNGIETMLKDMMPGKIEQVIALNG
;
A
#
# COMPACT_ATOMS: atom_id res chain seq x y z
N TYR A 1 13.09 7.51 11.98
CA TYR A 1 11.99 7.75 12.94
C TYR A 1 11.64 6.43 13.60
N HIS A 2 11.95 6.31 14.90
CA HIS A 2 11.67 5.09 15.65
C HIS A 2 10.20 5.13 16.04
N ASN A 3 9.38 4.39 15.33
CA ASN A 3 8.00 4.15 15.71
C ASN A 3 8.01 3.44 17.07
N LEU A 4 7.29 3.97 18.06
CA LEU A 4 7.25 3.42 19.42
C LEU A 4 6.88 1.92 19.42
N ILE A 5 6.08 1.48 18.48
CA ILE A 5 5.70 0.07 18.31
C ILE A 5 6.92 -0.82 18.09
N PHE A 6 7.92 -0.40 17.29
CA PHE A 6 9.16 -1.15 17.10
C PHE A 6 10.02 -1.25 18.36
N LEU A 7 9.98 -0.20 19.20
CA LEU A 7 10.76 -0.17 20.45
C LEU A 7 10.17 -1.10 21.51
N ILE A 8 8.84 -1.18 21.59
CA ILE A 8 8.13 -1.98 22.58
C ILE A 8 8.00 -3.43 22.11
N PHE A 9 7.66 -3.63 20.85
CA PHE A 9 7.39 -4.95 20.29
C PHE A 9 8.49 -5.39 19.32
N ARG A 10 9.50 -6.08 19.84
CA ARG A 10 10.64 -6.56 19.05
C ARG A 10 10.29 -7.57 17.95
N PHE A 11 9.07 -8.10 17.97
CA PHE A 11 8.57 -9.00 16.95
C PHE A 11 7.98 -8.26 15.73
N VAL A 12 7.81 -6.95 15.80
CA VAL A 12 7.30 -6.15 14.69
C VAL A 12 8.41 -5.91 13.67
N LYS A 13 8.14 -6.29 12.42
CA LYS A 13 9.04 -6.10 11.29
C LYS A 13 8.75 -4.80 10.56
N GLU A 14 7.46 -4.49 10.37
CA GLU A 14 7.00 -3.33 9.59
C GLU A 14 5.68 -2.82 10.14
N VAL A 15 5.48 -1.52 10.07
CA VAL A 15 4.21 -0.86 10.42
C VAL A 15 3.86 0.09 9.30
N PHE A 16 2.66 -0.04 8.78
CA PHE A 16 2.10 0.82 7.76
C PHE A 16 0.82 1.48 8.29
N PHE A 17 0.69 2.78 8.07
CA PHE A 17 -0.49 3.57 8.45
C PHE A 17 -1.13 4.14 7.19
N ASP A 18 -2.44 3.99 7.08
CA ASP A 18 -3.21 4.67 6.06
C ASP A 18 -4.64 4.94 6.55
N ALA A 19 -5.16 6.13 6.24
CA ALA A 19 -6.50 6.56 6.62
C ALA A 19 -6.83 6.23 8.09
N ASN A 20 -7.64 5.19 8.32
CA ASN A 20 -8.14 4.79 9.64
C ASN A 20 -7.70 3.38 10.06
N TYR A 21 -6.67 2.83 9.43
CA TYR A 21 -6.15 1.50 9.77
C TYR A 21 -4.63 1.48 9.91
N ILE A 22 -4.15 0.44 10.59
CA ILE A 22 -2.73 0.15 10.82
C ILE A 22 -2.48 -1.27 10.37
N SER A 23 -1.53 -1.46 9.45
CA SER A 23 -1.03 -2.79 9.07
C SER A 23 0.29 -3.07 9.77
N ILE A 24 0.38 -4.23 10.40
CA ILE A 24 1.58 -4.65 11.13
C ILE A 24 2.07 -5.98 10.57
N THR A 25 3.31 -5.98 10.11
CA THR A 25 4.02 -7.18 9.71
C THR A 25 4.93 -7.62 10.84
N LYS A 26 4.87 -8.89 11.23
CA LYS A 26 5.72 -9.47 12.27
C LYS A 26 6.82 -10.34 11.67
N TYR A 27 7.88 -10.58 12.45
CA TYR A 27 8.83 -11.65 12.14
C TYR A 27 8.20 -13.02 12.37
N GLU A 28 8.68 -14.05 11.66
CA GLU A 28 8.15 -15.44 11.75
C GLU A 28 8.24 -16.06 13.15
N ILE A 29 9.16 -15.57 13.95
CA ILE A 29 9.39 -16.07 15.32
C ILE A 29 8.20 -15.86 16.27
N ALA A 30 7.32 -14.91 15.99
CA ALA A 30 6.14 -14.64 16.80
C ALA A 30 4.87 -15.29 16.22
N GLN A 31 3.93 -15.67 17.07
CA GLN A 31 2.64 -16.21 16.69
C GLN A 31 1.54 -15.17 16.95
N TRP A 32 0.65 -14.95 15.99
CA TRP A 32 -0.43 -13.97 16.12
C TRP A 32 -1.33 -14.23 17.32
N ASP A 33 -1.65 -15.50 17.60
CA ASP A 33 -2.53 -15.90 18.71
C ASP A 33 -2.04 -15.43 20.07
N THR A 34 -0.72 -15.30 20.23
CA THR A 34 -0.12 -14.87 21.49
C THR A 34 0.05 -13.36 21.64
N ILE A 35 0.17 -12.64 20.52
CA ILE A 35 0.56 -11.22 20.53
C ILE A 35 -0.57 -10.25 20.15
N VAL A 36 -1.60 -10.74 19.43
CA VAL A 36 -2.62 -9.86 18.85
C VAL A 36 -3.40 -9.08 19.91
N MET A 37 -3.72 -9.71 21.05
CA MET A 37 -4.50 -9.07 22.10
C MET A 37 -3.70 -7.96 22.79
N GLU A 38 -2.45 -8.24 23.15
CA GLU A 38 -1.56 -7.27 23.76
C GLU A 38 -1.27 -6.07 22.85
N LEU A 39 -1.04 -6.35 21.56
CA LEU A 39 -0.80 -5.32 20.56
C LEU A 39 -2.03 -4.42 20.35
N ARG A 40 -3.22 -5.02 20.26
CA ARG A 40 -4.48 -4.26 20.12
C ARG A 40 -4.78 -3.41 21.33
N GLU A 41 -4.55 -3.92 22.54
CA GLU A 41 -4.77 -3.19 23.78
C GLU A 41 -3.80 -2.02 23.92
N PHE A 42 -2.54 -2.25 23.56
CA PHE A 42 -1.52 -1.20 23.51
C PHE A 42 -1.92 -0.07 22.55
N ILE A 43 -2.30 -0.42 21.31
CA ILE A 43 -2.68 0.57 20.30
C ILE A 43 -3.90 1.36 20.76
N ARG A 44 -4.93 0.67 21.29
CA ARG A 44 -6.14 1.31 21.81
C ARG A 44 -5.79 2.33 22.90
N LYS A 45 -5.05 1.89 23.91
CA LYS A 45 -4.66 2.74 25.05
C LYS A 45 -3.83 3.94 24.58
N TYR A 46 -2.91 3.72 23.66
CA TYR A 46 -2.06 4.76 23.10
C TYR A 46 -2.86 5.87 22.40
N ILE A 47 -3.91 5.47 21.65
CA ILE A 47 -4.82 6.41 20.98
C ILE A 47 -5.74 7.11 21.99
N GLU A 48 -6.31 6.39 22.96
CA GLU A 48 -7.18 6.93 23.99
C GLU A 48 -6.48 7.98 24.87
N GLU A 49 -5.20 7.82 25.12
CA GLU A 49 -4.37 8.79 25.85
C GLU A 49 -4.06 10.05 25.04
N GLY A 50 -4.51 10.13 23.78
CA GLY A 50 -4.28 11.27 22.89
C GLY A 50 -2.84 11.41 22.41
N ASN A 51 -2.07 10.34 22.47
CA ASN A 51 -0.70 10.32 21.97
C ASN A 51 -0.67 10.46 20.44
N LEU A 52 0.29 11.24 19.93
CA LEU A 52 0.48 11.41 18.51
C LEU A 52 1.03 10.12 17.89
N ILE A 53 0.28 9.55 16.95
CA ILE A 53 0.68 8.35 16.22
C ILE A 53 1.84 8.67 15.28
N ILE A 54 1.84 9.87 14.71
CA ILE A 54 2.87 10.38 13.79
C ILE A 54 3.33 11.73 14.31
N THR A 55 4.55 11.82 14.81
CA THR A 55 5.15 13.08 15.31
C THR A 55 5.73 13.93 14.18
N ALA A 56 6.10 13.32 13.08
CA ALA A 56 6.45 13.96 11.82
C ALA A 56 6.17 12.95 10.71
N LEU A 57 5.46 13.37 9.68
CA LEU A 57 5.51 12.65 8.41
C LEU A 57 6.98 12.62 7.99
N PRO A 58 7.57 11.46 7.59
CA PRO A 58 8.81 11.50 6.86
C PRO A 58 8.57 12.55 5.78
N GLU A 59 9.53 13.45 5.58
CA GLU A 59 9.53 14.24 4.35
C GLU A 59 9.47 13.18 3.25
N GLN A 60 8.26 12.91 2.79
CA GLN A 60 8.11 12.22 1.53
C GLN A 60 8.96 13.07 0.62
N ASN A 61 10.00 12.47 0.06
CA ASN A 61 10.62 13.06 -1.10
C ASN A 61 9.43 13.46 -1.97
N LYS A 62 9.13 14.75 -2.01
CA LYS A 62 8.05 15.38 -2.80
C LYS A 62 8.26 15.17 -4.31
N ILE A 63 9.09 14.19 -4.67
CA ILE A 63 9.40 13.82 -6.03
C ILE A 63 8.32 12.94 -6.65
N ALA A 64 7.35 12.41 -5.89
CA ALA A 64 6.40 11.44 -6.43
C ALA A 64 4.90 11.78 -6.34
N ASN A 65 4.44 12.78 -5.57
CA ASN A 65 2.99 12.89 -5.30
C ASN A 65 2.30 14.22 -5.63
N GLU A 66 3.02 15.26 -6.06
CA GLU A 66 2.38 16.50 -6.54
C GLU A 66 2.78 16.87 -7.97
N GLU A 67 3.85 16.27 -8.53
CA GLU A 67 4.23 16.49 -9.94
C GLU A 67 3.62 15.43 -10.89
N SER A 68 3.12 14.30 -10.36
CA SER A 68 2.54 13.24 -11.22
C SER A 68 1.13 13.55 -11.73
N THR A 69 0.42 14.50 -11.16
CA THR A 69 -0.94 14.86 -11.64
C THR A 69 -0.96 16.04 -12.58
N ALA A 70 0.13 16.79 -12.71
CA ALA A 70 0.16 18.02 -13.51
C ALA A 70 0.45 17.79 -15.00
N ASP A 71 0.87 16.58 -15.40
CA ASP A 71 1.22 16.29 -16.81
C ASP A 71 0.90 14.83 -17.22
N LEU A 72 -0.13 14.23 -16.60
CA LEU A 72 -0.58 12.89 -16.96
C LEU A 72 -1.27 12.95 -18.35
N GLY A 73 -0.86 12.07 -19.22
CA GLY A 73 -1.56 11.87 -20.49
C GLY A 73 -2.96 11.27 -20.27
N PRO A 74 -3.88 11.42 -21.24
CA PRO A 74 -5.26 10.93 -21.10
C PRO A 74 -5.39 9.43 -20.82
N THR A 75 -4.37 8.64 -21.15
CA THR A 75 -4.32 7.21 -20.83
C THR A 75 -3.94 6.99 -19.36
N GLU A 76 -3.00 7.76 -18.84
CA GLU A 76 -2.56 7.69 -17.45
C GLU A 76 -3.66 8.14 -16.48
N GLU A 77 -4.37 9.22 -16.82
CA GLU A 77 -5.55 9.67 -16.05
C GLU A 77 -6.61 8.58 -15.95
N GLN A 78 -6.88 7.86 -17.05
CA GLN A 78 -7.81 6.73 -17.04
C GLN A 78 -7.32 5.59 -16.15
N ILE A 79 -6.03 5.25 -16.19
CA ILE A 79 -5.43 4.23 -15.33
C ILE A 79 -5.60 4.62 -13.85
N VAL A 80 -5.22 5.85 -13.50
CA VAL A 80 -5.35 6.35 -12.12
C VAL A 80 -6.79 6.30 -11.65
N SER A 81 -7.75 6.74 -12.46
CA SER A 81 -9.17 6.70 -12.13
C SER A 81 -9.66 5.27 -11.84
N ILE A 82 -9.27 4.30 -12.67
CA ILE A 82 -9.63 2.89 -12.47
C ILE A 82 -8.99 2.34 -11.17
N LEU A 83 -7.72 2.65 -10.94
CA LEU A 83 -7.03 2.22 -9.71
C LEU A 83 -7.71 2.77 -8.45
N GLU A 84 -8.05 4.07 -8.45
CA GLU A 84 -8.67 4.74 -7.29
C GLU A 84 -10.11 4.25 -7.05
N GLU A 85 -10.91 4.05 -8.10
CA GLU A 85 -12.32 3.71 -7.97
C GLU A 85 -12.57 2.23 -7.69
N TYR A 86 -11.82 1.34 -8.32
CA TYR A 86 -12.11 -0.10 -8.28
C TYR A 86 -11.10 -0.91 -7.49
N ILE A 87 -9.82 -0.57 -7.54
CA ILE A 87 -8.76 -1.39 -6.98
C ILE A 87 -8.38 -0.95 -5.57
N LYS A 88 -8.21 0.33 -5.35
CA LYS A 88 -7.81 0.89 -4.06
C LYS A 88 -8.75 0.51 -2.90
N PRO A 89 -10.09 0.53 -3.05
CA PRO A 89 -11.00 0.09 -1.98
C PRO A 89 -10.81 -1.38 -1.61
N ALA A 90 -10.59 -2.25 -2.59
CA ALA A 90 -10.34 -3.68 -2.35
C ALA A 90 -9.00 -3.89 -1.63
N VAL A 91 -7.94 -3.24 -2.09
CA VAL A 91 -6.61 -3.29 -1.47
C VAL A 91 -6.63 -2.73 -0.05
N ALA A 92 -7.36 -1.64 0.19
CA ALA A 92 -7.51 -1.05 1.51
C ALA A 92 -8.26 -1.97 2.48
N SER A 93 -9.24 -2.76 2.00
CA SER A 93 -9.95 -3.73 2.84
C SER A 93 -9.02 -4.84 3.36
N ASP A 94 -7.96 -5.15 2.64
CA ASP A 94 -6.93 -6.11 3.01
C ASP A 94 -5.75 -5.48 3.80
N GLY A 95 -5.87 -4.20 4.17
CA GLY A 95 -4.87 -3.49 4.96
C GLY A 95 -3.65 -3.04 4.17
N GLY A 96 -3.78 -2.90 2.85
CA GLY A 96 -2.75 -2.39 1.97
C GLY A 96 -3.14 -1.09 1.30
N ASN A 97 -2.24 -0.57 0.48
CA ASN A 97 -2.50 0.56 -0.41
C ASN A 97 -1.85 0.31 -1.77
N ILE A 98 -2.37 0.96 -2.79
CA ILE A 98 -1.83 0.94 -4.15
C ILE A 98 -1.70 2.36 -4.67
N GLN A 99 -0.58 2.63 -5.34
CA GLN A 99 -0.32 3.90 -6.00
C GLN A 99 0.11 3.67 -7.44
N PHE A 100 -0.34 4.53 -8.34
CA PHE A 100 0.19 4.60 -9.70
C PHE A 100 1.62 5.16 -9.65
N ASP A 101 2.54 4.54 -10.36
CA ASP A 101 3.91 5.03 -10.51
C ASP A 101 4.12 5.61 -11.92
N SER A 102 3.97 4.77 -12.94
CA SER A 102 4.21 5.18 -14.32
C SER A 102 3.50 4.29 -15.34
N TYR A 103 3.35 4.82 -16.54
CA TYR A 103 2.86 4.08 -17.71
C TYR A 103 3.84 4.22 -18.87
N ASN A 104 4.20 3.11 -19.46
CA ASN A 104 5.03 3.08 -20.66
C ASN A 104 4.19 2.69 -21.87
N ALA A 105 4.01 3.64 -22.80
CA ALA A 105 3.17 3.47 -23.99
C ALA A 105 3.80 2.53 -25.04
N GLU A 106 5.11 2.36 -25.06
CA GLU A 106 5.80 1.52 -26.06
C GLU A 106 5.54 0.04 -25.81
N ASN A 107 5.66 -0.39 -24.56
CA ASN A 107 5.42 -1.78 -24.15
C ASN A 107 4.10 -1.98 -23.42
N LYS A 108 3.28 -0.91 -23.34
CA LYS A 108 1.95 -0.90 -22.69
C LYS A 108 1.96 -1.45 -21.27
N SER A 109 3.00 -1.13 -20.51
CA SER A 109 3.16 -1.57 -19.13
C SER A 109 2.79 -0.48 -18.15
N VAL A 110 2.05 -0.84 -17.11
CA VAL A 110 1.70 0.00 -15.97
C VAL A 110 2.54 -0.42 -14.79
N GLN A 111 3.22 0.53 -14.15
CA GLN A 111 3.91 0.32 -12.89
C GLN A 111 3.05 0.83 -11.74
N VAL A 112 2.89 0.01 -10.71
CA VAL A 112 2.16 0.35 -9.49
C VAL A 112 2.99 0.00 -8.27
N ILE A 113 2.87 0.81 -7.21
CA ILE A 113 3.53 0.59 -5.94
C ILE A 113 2.51 0.00 -4.97
N LEU A 114 2.81 -1.17 -4.42
CA LEU A 114 2.01 -1.83 -3.39
C LEU A 114 2.62 -1.58 -2.02
N GLN A 115 1.79 -1.19 -1.05
CA GLN A 115 2.20 -0.85 0.29
C GLN A 115 1.38 -1.63 1.34
N GLY A 116 1.91 -1.69 2.56
CA GLY A 116 1.24 -2.33 3.69
C GLY A 116 1.14 -3.84 3.55
N ALA A 117 0.01 -4.45 3.92
CA ALA A 117 -0.18 -5.90 3.91
C ALA A 117 0.00 -6.54 2.52
N CYS A 118 -0.19 -5.77 1.45
CA CYS A 118 -0.06 -6.25 0.07
C CYS A 118 1.39 -6.36 -0.40
N SER A 119 2.35 -5.67 0.22
CA SER A 119 3.77 -5.69 -0.15
C SER A 119 4.54 -6.88 0.46
N GLY A 120 4.02 -7.46 1.54
CA GLY A 120 4.77 -8.42 2.37
C GLY A 120 4.65 -9.90 1.99
N CYS A 121 3.71 -10.29 1.12
CA CYS A 121 3.45 -11.68 0.80
C CYS A 121 3.55 -11.96 -0.70
N PRO A 122 4.54 -12.75 -1.18
CA PRO A 122 4.74 -13.00 -2.61
C PRO A 122 3.52 -13.58 -3.32
N SER A 123 2.76 -14.45 -2.67
CA SER A 123 1.56 -15.07 -3.24
C SER A 123 0.41 -14.07 -3.37
N SER A 124 0.23 -13.20 -2.38
CA SER A 124 -0.79 -12.14 -2.41
C SER A 124 -0.46 -11.08 -3.45
N THR A 125 0.80 -10.66 -3.53
CA THR A 125 1.29 -9.71 -4.53
C THR A 125 1.06 -10.24 -5.96
N PHE A 126 1.33 -11.52 -6.21
CA PHE A 126 1.13 -12.14 -7.51
C PHE A 126 -0.36 -12.18 -7.89
N THR A 127 -1.22 -12.61 -6.97
CA THR A 127 -2.67 -12.68 -7.20
C THR A 127 -3.26 -11.31 -7.45
N LEU A 128 -2.88 -10.33 -6.63
CA LEU A 128 -3.32 -8.94 -6.76
C LEU A 128 -2.86 -8.33 -8.08
N LYS A 129 -1.59 -8.48 -8.44
CA LYS A 129 -1.04 -8.03 -9.72
C LYS A 129 -1.85 -8.57 -10.91
N ASN A 130 -2.14 -9.89 -10.92
CA ASN A 130 -2.90 -10.51 -12.00
C ASN A 130 -4.35 -9.99 -12.05
N GLY A 131 -4.96 -9.75 -10.90
CA GLY A 131 -6.29 -9.16 -10.80
C GLY A 131 -6.34 -7.73 -11.36
N ILE A 132 -5.36 -6.90 -10.99
CA ILE A 132 -5.20 -5.54 -11.50
C ILE A 132 -4.98 -5.55 -13.02
N GLU A 133 -4.08 -6.40 -13.50
CA GLU A 133 -3.78 -6.53 -14.92
C GLU A 133 -5.00 -6.94 -15.73
N THR A 134 -5.77 -7.93 -15.26
CA THR A 134 -7.00 -8.37 -15.92
C THR A 134 -8.01 -7.23 -15.98
N MET A 135 -8.26 -6.54 -14.87
CA MET A 135 -9.22 -5.44 -14.82
C MET A 135 -8.82 -4.28 -15.74
N LEU A 136 -7.55 -3.88 -15.73
CA LEU A 136 -7.07 -2.82 -16.60
C LEU A 136 -7.15 -3.20 -18.09
N LYS A 137 -6.89 -4.45 -18.45
CA LYS A 137 -7.06 -4.95 -19.81
C LYS A 137 -8.50 -4.96 -20.27
N ASP A 138 -9.42 -5.33 -19.39
CA ASP A 138 -10.86 -5.37 -19.69
C ASP A 138 -11.44 -3.96 -19.85
N MET A 139 -11.02 -3.02 -19.01
CA MET A 139 -11.51 -1.64 -19.06
C MET A 139 -10.80 -0.76 -20.10
N MET A 140 -9.57 -1.12 -20.47
CA MET A 140 -8.75 -0.37 -21.45
C MET A 140 -8.16 -1.31 -22.52
N PRO A 141 -9.00 -1.95 -23.35
CA PRO A 141 -8.56 -2.94 -24.32
C PRO A 141 -7.54 -2.37 -25.30
N GLY A 142 -6.44 -3.09 -25.48
CA GLY A 142 -5.37 -2.72 -26.42
C GLY A 142 -4.40 -1.63 -25.92
N LYS A 143 -4.67 -1.00 -24.75
CA LYS A 143 -3.79 0.00 -24.14
C LYS A 143 -2.84 -0.59 -23.10
N ILE A 144 -3.22 -1.69 -22.45
CA ILE A 144 -2.45 -2.34 -21.39
C ILE A 144 -2.10 -3.76 -21.78
N GLU A 145 -0.85 -4.14 -21.64
CA GLU A 145 -0.37 -5.51 -21.86
C GLU A 145 0.11 -6.17 -20.56
N GLN A 146 0.70 -5.41 -19.66
CA GLN A 146 1.18 -5.96 -18.39
C GLN A 146 1.14 -4.93 -17.26
N VAL A 147 1.04 -5.44 -16.04
CA VAL A 147 1.19 -4.67 -14.80
C VAL A 147 2.46 -5.12 -14.09
N ILE A 148 3.26 -4.18 -13.63
CA ILE A 148 4.47 -4.40 -12.84
C ILE A 148 4.19 -3.86 -11.44
N ALA A 149 4.16 -4.75 -10.45
CA ALA A 149 3.97 -4.38 -9.05
C ALA A 149 5.34 -4.21 -8.38
N LEU A 150 5.59 -3.04 -7.84
CA LEU A 150 6.73 -2.71 -7.01
C LEU A 150 6.31 -2.74 -5.54
N ASN A 151 7.18 -3.21 -4.67
CA ASN A 151 6.96 -3.17 -3.23
C ASN A 151 7.53 -1.85 -2.70
N GLY A 152 6.67 -1.05 -2.09
CA GLY A 152 7.02 0.21 -1.44
C GLY A 152 7.24 0.07 0.05
#